data_a82b2817d6dfbe06de46a862276582b3
#
_entry.id   a82b2817d6dfbe06de46a862276582b3
#
_cell.length_a   1.000
_cell.length_b   1.000
_cell.length_c   1.000
_cell.angle_alpha   90.00
_cell.angle_beta   90.00
_cell.angle_gamma   90.00
#
_symmetry.space_group_name_H-M   'P 1'
#
loop_
_entity.id
_entity.type
_entity.pdbx_description
1 polymer ?
#
loop_
_entity_poly.entity_id
_entity_poly.type
_entity_poly.pdbx_seq_one_letter_code
_entity_poly.pdbx_strand_id
1 'polypeptide(L)'
;FASALSIIDDGCPLHRSRMKADFEPHEIELNAQRAWGEANAYRVEEDASRPKFYACSMLPYPSGRLHMGHVRNYTINDMLARQLRMTGMNVLMPMGWDAFGLPAENAAMKNGVPPARWTRDNIAAMKAQMQALGLAFDWSREVATCDPSYYKWNQWFFLKMLEAGIAERRTQVVNWDPVDQTVLANEQVIEGRGWRSGALV
;
A
#
# COMPACT_ATOMS: atom_id res chain seq x y z
N PHE A 1 18.78 47.18 1.89
CA PHE A 1 18.58 45.86 2.53
C PHE A 1 17.54 45.85 3.66
N ALA A 2 16.69 46.89 3.79
CA ALA A 2 15.72 47.00 4.89
C ALA A 2 14.25 47.09 4.43
N SER A 3 13.91 46.75 3.16
CA SER A 3 12.53 46.89 2.65
C SER A 3 11.88 45.62 2.11
N ALA A 4 12.43 44.46 2.42
CA ALA A 4 11.86 43.16 1.98
C ALA A 4 11.15 42.38 3.09
N LEU A 5 10.93 42.96 4.28
CA LEU A 5 10.33 42.24 5.44
C LEU A 5 8.89 42.67 5.75
N SER A 6 8.20 43.44 4.90
CA SER A 6 6.85 43.98 5.21
C SER A 6 5.69 43.35 4.39
N ILE A 7 5.88 42.20 3.74
CA ILE A 7 4.83 41.58 2.92
C ILE A 7 4.37 40.19 3.51
N ILE A 8 4.59 39.97 4.79
CA ILE A 8 4.04 38.79 5.48
C ILE A 8 3.27 39.27 6.73
N ASP A 9 2.32 40.14 6.52
CA ASP A 9 1.26 40.37 7.49
C ASP A 9 -0.02 40.60 6.71
N ASP A 10 -0.94 39.71 6.89
CA ASP A 10 -2.39 39.76 6.73
C ASP A 10 -2.91 38.48 5.99
N GLY A 11 -3.33 37.48 6.77
CA GLY A 11 -4.29 36.49 6.32
C GLY A 11 -3.92 35.00 6.42
N CYS A 12 -2.78 34.67 6.96
CA CYS A 12 -2.53 33.22 7.27
C CYS A 12 -2.82 32.98 8.76
N PRO A 13 -3.79 32.10 9.12
CA PRO A 13 -4.08 31.74 10.51
C PRO A 13 -3.03 30.80 11.11
N LEU A 14 -1.79 30.89 10.68
CA LEU A 14 -0.69 30.28 11.40
C LEU A 14 -0.44 31.14 12.64
N HIS A 15 -1.09 30.80 13.72
CA HIS A 15 -0.77 31.25 15.04
C HIS A 15 0.76 31.30 15.18
N ARG A 16 1.35 32.46 15.40
CA ARG A 16 2.75 32.62 15.85
C ARG A 16 2.86 31.95 17.23
N SER A 17 2.88 30.61 17.27
CA SER A 17 3.29 29.93 18.48
C SER A 17 4.77 30.25 18.68
N ARG A 18 5.08 30.89 19.81
CA ARG A 18 6.46 31.11 20.26
C ARG A 18 7.19 29.77 20.12
N MET A 19 8.27 29.73 19.35
CA MET A 19 9.10 28.53 19.26
C MET A 19 9.44 28.08 20.67
N LYS A 20 9.12 26.83 21.04
CA LYS A 20 9.52 26.26 22.32
C LYS A 20 11.04 26.17 22.35
N ALA A 21 11.64 26.40 23.53
CA ALA A 21 13.09 26.31 23.71
C ALA A 21 13.61 24.88 23.46
N ASP A 22 12.78 23.90 23.80
CA ASP A 22 13.10 22.48 23.64
C ASP A 22 12.43 21.91 22.40
N PHE A 23 13.19 21.11 21.63
CA PHE A 23 12.70 20.41 20.45
C PHE A 23 12.01 19.13 20.87
N GLU A 24 10.67 19.09 20.75
CA GLU A 24 9.81 17.94 21.03
C GLU A 24 9.32 17.27 19.73
N PRO A 25 10.14 16.41 19.10
CA PRO A 25 9.83 15.87 17.76
C PRO A 25 8.49 15.16 17.71
N HIS A 26 8.15 14.38 18.72
CA HIS A 26 6.92 13.61 18.76
C HIS A 26 5.67 14.51 18.77
N GLU A 27 5.67 15.58 19.54
CA GLU A 27 4.57 16.54 19.57
C GLU A 27 4.41 17.25 18.19
N ILE A 28 5.53 17.63 17.58
CA ILE A 28 5.54 18.29 16.27
C ILE A 28 4.99 17.35 15.19
N GLU A 29 5.42 16.11 15.17
CA GLU A 29 4.96 15.08 14.23
C GLU A 29 3.46 14.83 14.34
N LEU A 30 2.94 14.65 15.55
CA LEU A 30 1.51 14.41 15.79
C LEU A 30 0.67 15.64 15.38
N ASN A 31 1.13 16.85 15.65
CA ASN A 31 0.44 18.06 15.27
C ASN A 31 0.42 18.24 13.74
N ALA A 32 1.54 17.96 13.07
CA ALA A 32 1.61 18.01 11.61
C ALA A 32 0.67 16.97 10.97
N GLN A 33 0.68 15.74 11.44
CA GLN A 33 -0.18 14.66 10.92
C GLN A 33 -1.67 14.99 11.13
N ARG A 34 -2.02 15.58 12.28
CA ARG A 34 -3.39 16.03 12.54
C ARG A 34 -3.80 17.12 11.56
N ALA A 35 -2.96 18.16 11.39
CA ALA A 35 -3.23 19.26 10.47
C ALA A 35 -3.39 18.77 9.01
N TRP A 36 -2.55 17.83 8.56
CA TRP A 36 -2.69 17.22 7.23
C TRP A 36 -3.98 16.44 7.08
N GLY A 37 -4.39 15.69 8.12
CA GLY A 37 -5.65 14.96 8.14
C GLY A 37 -6.88 15.87 8.06
N GLU A 38 -6.92 16.91 8.89
CA GLU A 38 -8.01 17.90 8.91
C GLU A 38 -8.13 18.65 7.58
N ALA A 39 -7.00 19.03 6.99
CA ALA A 39 -6.95 19.72 5.70
C ALA A 39 -7.16 18.77 4.50
N ASN A 40 -7.26 17.46 4.68
CA ASN A 40 -7.24 16.47 3.59
C ASN A 40 -6.07 16.71 2.61
N ALA A 41 -4.89 17.05 3.12
CA ALA A 41 -3.77 17.63 2.37
C ALA A 41 -3.26 16.72 1.22
N TYR A 42 -3.52 15.42 1.28
CA TYR A 42 -3.06 14.44 0.30
C TYR A 42 -4.17 13.84 -0.55
N ARG A 43 -5.43 14.23 -0.29
CA ARG A 43 -6.55 13.83 -1.11
C ARG A 43 -6.46 14.50 -2.48
N VAL A 44 -6.63 13.71 -3.53
CA VAL A 44 -6.55 14.18 -4.92
C VAL A 44 -7.95 14.34 -5.49
N GLU A 45 -8.23 15.52 -6.00
CA GLU A 45 -9.40 15.78 -6.84
C GLU A 45 -8.95 15.83 -8.32
N GLU A 46 -9.80 15.34 -9.21
CA GLU A 46 -9.52 15.31 -10.64
C GLU A 46 -9.53 16.73 -11.21
N ASP A 47 -8.39 17.21 -11.67
CA ASP A 47 -8.22 18.55 -12.24
C ASP A 47 -7.47 18.46 -13.56
N ALA A 48 -8.16 18.74 -14.67
CA ALA A 48 -7.59 18.69 -16.01
C ALA A 48 -6.66 19.88 -16.30
N SER A 49 -6.74 20.97 -15.53
CA SER A 49 -5.93 22.18 -15.72
C SER A 49 -4.51 22.04 -15.17
N ARG A 50 -4.25 21.05 -14.30
CA ARG A 50 -2.96 20.84 -13.66
C ARG A 50 -2.20 19.66 -14.29
N PRO A 51 -0.88 19.74 -14.43
CA PRO A 51 -0.07 18.61 -14.83
C PRO A 51 -0.20 17.48 -13.79
N LYS A 52 -0.38 16.24 -14.27
CA LYS A 52 -0.65 15.07 -13.44
C LYS A 52 0.61 14.24 -13.21
N PHE A 53 0.71 13.67 -12.02
CA PHE A 53 1.72 12.67 -11.72
C PHE A 53 1.11 11.52 -10.90
N TYR A 54 1.42 10.30 -11.27
CA TYR A 54 0.99 9.10 -10.57
C TYR A 54 2.17 8.49 -9.81
N ALA A 55 2.21 8.73 -8.50
CA ALA A 55 3.25 8.22 -7.60
C ALA A 55 2.84 6.83 -7.08
N CYS A 56 2.97 5.82 -7.92
CA CYS A 56 2.61 4.45 -7.56
C CYS A 56 3.76 3.72 -6.88
N SER A 57 3.51 3.20 -5.69
CA SER A 57 4.38 2.24 -5.01
C SER A 57 3.82 0.83 -5.15
N MET A 58 4.69 -0.17 -5.05
CA MET A 58 4.27 -1.56 -5.00
C MET A 58 3.38 -1.81 -3.77
N LEU A 59 2.22 -2.43 -3.98
CA LEU A 59 1.30 -2.78 -2.90
C LEU A 59 1.92 -3.89 -2.04
N PRO A 60 1.98 -3.73 -0.71
CA PRO A 60 2.56 -4.74 0.16
C PRO A 60 1.61 -5.92 0.36
N TYR A 61 2.20 -7.09 0.63
CA TYR A 61 1.46 -8.24 1.14
C TYR A 61 1.12 -8.04 2.62
N PRO A 62 -0.15 -8.15 3.04
CA PRO A 62 -0.54 -8.02 4.44
C PRO A 62 -0.30 -9.32 5.22
N SER A 63 0.94 -9.81 5.23
CA SER A 63 1.34 -11.07 5.88
C SER A 63 2.10 -10.86 7.20
N GLY A 64 2.21 -9.63 7.69
CA GLY A 64 2.93 -9.29 8.90
C GLY A 64 3.01 -7.79 9.15
N ARG A 65 4.19 -7.32 9.56
CA ARG A 65 4.48 -5.91 9.83
C ARG A 65 5.34 -5.31 8.73
N LEU A 66 5.38 -3.98 8.67
CA LEU A 66 6.34 -3.28 7.81
C LEU A 66 7.78 -3.65 8.22
N HIS A 67 8.65 -3.75 7.24
CA HIS A 67 10.08 -3.90 7.42
C HIS A 67 10.83 -2.75 6.72
N MET A 68 12.14 -2.64 6.96
CA MET A 68 12.95 -1.53 6.42
C MET A 68 12.89 -1.40 4.89
N GLY A 69 12.66 -2.49 4.17
CA GLY A 69 12.45 -2.44 2.72
C GLY A 69 11.21 -1.64 2.33
N HIS A 70 10.11 -1.81 3.05
CA HIS A 70 8.89 -1.01 2.88
C HIS A 70 9.16 0.47 3.22
N VAL A 71 9.79 0.73 4.37
CA VAL A 71 10.12 2.10 4.81
C VAL A 71 10.93 2.82 3.75
N ARG A 72 12.02 2.20 3.28
CA ARG A 72 12.86 2.78 2.23
C ARG A 72 12.08 3.10 0.97
N ASN A 73 11.32 2.12 0.46
CA ASN A 73 10.61 2.25 -0.80
C ASN A 73 9.55 3.36 -0.75
N TYR A 74 8.75 3.35 0.31
CA TYR A 74 7.66 4.32 0.45
C TYR A 74 8.17 5.73 0.78
N THR A 75 9.24 5.86 1.56
CA THR A 75 9.83 7.16 1.85
C THR A 75 10.42 7.84 0.61
N ILE A 76 11.08 7.06 -0.28
CA ILE A 76 11.61 7.59 -1.54
C ILE A 76 10.46 8.10 -2.42
N ASN A 77 9.39 7.32 -2.55
CA ASN A 77 8.23 7.73 -3.34
C ASN A 77 7.48 8.91 -2.71
N ASP A 78 7.38 8.94 -1.39
CA ASP A 78 6.78 10.05 -0.63
C ASP A 78 7.54 11.36 -0.82
N MET A 79 8.88 11.31 -0.74
CA MET A 79 9.73 12.47 -1.02
C MET A 79 9.46 13.03 -2.41
N LEU A 80 9.43 12.18 -3.44
CA LEU A 80 9.14 12.60 -4.81
C LEU A 80 7.74 13.19 -4.94
N ALA A 81 6.73 12.53 -4.37
CA ALA A 81 5.35 12.99 -4.39
C ALA A 81 5.19 14.37 -3.74
N ARG A 82 5.84 14.61 -2.59
CA ARG A 82 5.82 15.91 -1.89
C ARG A 82 6.50 16.97 -2.73
N GLN A 83 7.67 16.70 -3.27
CA GLN A 83 8.40 17.64 -4.12
C GLN A 83 7.56 18.05 -5.34
N LEU A 84 6.93 17.09 -6.02
CA LEU A 84 6.10 17.39 -7.18
C LEU A 84 4.82 18.18 -6.82
N ARG A 85 4.20 17.90 -5.67
CA ARG A 85 3.08 18.74 -5.16
C ARG A 85 3.53 20.18 -4.91
N MET A 86 4.71 20.37 -4.33
CA MET A 86 5.28 21.71 -4.09
C MET A 86 5.56 22.48 -5.39
N THR A 87 5.79 21.78 -6.51
CA THR A 87 5.93 22.39 -7.85
C THR A 87 4.60 22.62 -8.56
N GLY A 88 3.46 22.36 -7.90
CA GLY A 88 2.13 22.63 -8.43
C GLY A 88 1.48 21.48 -9.20
N MET A 89 2.11 20.31 -9.28
CA MET A 89 1.52 19.14 -9.92
C MET A 89 0.35 18.56 -9.13
N ASN A 90 -0.61 17.96 -9.83
CA ASN A 90 -1.67 17.17 -9.23
C ASN A 90 -1.17 15.72 -9.07
N VAL A 91 -0.75 15.35 -7.85
CA VAL A 91 -0.06 14.09 -7.58
C VAL A 91 -0.99 13.10 -6.89
N LEU A 92 -1.34 12.03 -7.58
CA LEU A 92 -2.02 10.88 -6.99
C LEU A 92 -0.97 9.90 -6.42
N MET A 93 -1.00 9.70 -5.11
CA MET A 93 -0.20 8.70 -4.40
C MET A 93 -1.13 7.76 -3.63
N PRO A 94 -1.68 6.73 -4.28
CA PRO A 94 -2.58 5.77 -3.64
C PRO A 94 -1.81 4.74 -2.83
N MET A 95 -2.53 4.01 -1.98
CA MET A 95 -2.05 2.82 -1.31
C MET A 95 -3.07 1.70 -1.44
N GLY A 96 -2.60 0.48 -1.33
CA GLY A 96 -3.44 -0.70 -1.35
C GLY A 96 -2.71 -1.91 -0.82
N TRP A 97 -3.38 -3.07 -0.90
CA TRP A 97 -2.93 -4.32 -0.30
C TRP A 97 -3.02 -5.42 -1.34
N ASP A 98 -1.89 -6.06 -1.64
CA ASP A 98 -1.87 -7.30 -2.41
C ASP A 98 -2.21 -8.45 -1.46
N ALA A 99 -3.52 -8.71 -1.32
CA ALA A 99 -4.09 -9.44 -0.20
C ALA A 99 -4.54 -10.86 -0.55
N PHE A 100 -4.27 -11.32 -1.77
CA PHE A 100 -4.46 -12.71 -2.17
C PHE A 100 -3.14 -13.47 -2.20
N GLY A 101 -3.24 -14.79 -2.05
CA GLY A 101 -2.18 -15.72 -2.32
C GLY A 101 -1.65 -16.47 -1.10
N LEU A 102 -0.81 -17.46 -1.38
CA LEU A 102 -0.26 -18.41 -0.43
C LEU A 102 0.49 -17.76 0.78
N PRO A 103 1.21 -16.65 0.66
CA PRO A 103 1.89 -16.07 1.82
C PRO A 103 0.94 -15.71 2.97
N ALA A 104 -0.20 -15.09 2.68
CA ALA A 104 -1.20 -14.74 3.68
C ALA A 104 -1.91 -15.98 4.22
N GLU A 105 -2.28 -16.92 3.35
CA GLU A 105 -2.94 -18.18 3.71
C GLU A 105 -2.04 -19.05 4.59
N ASN A 106 -0.78 -19.22 4.22
CA ASN A 106 0.19 -19.98 4.99
C ASN A 106 0.45 -19.39 6.38
N ALA A 107 0.55 -18.06 6.46
CA ALA A 107 0.70 -17.37 7.74
C ALA A 107 -0.54 -17.55 8.61
N ALA A 108 -1.74 -17.48 8.06
CA ALA A 108 -2.99 -17.71 8.76
C ALA A 108 -3.09 -19.15 9.28
N MET A 109 -2.76 -20.15 8.45
CA MET A 109 -2.73 -21.57 8.84
C MET A 109 -1.74 -21.81 10.00
N LYS A 110 -0.52 -21.28 9.90
CA LYS A 110 0.52 -21.39 10.94
C LYS A 110 0.07 -20.80 12.27
N ASN A 111 -0.74 -19.74 12.25
CA ASN A 111 -1.24 -19.07 13.44
C ASN A 111 -2.63 -19.57 13.89
N GLY A 112 -3.23 -20.55 13.20
CA GLY A 112 -4.54 -21.09 13.56
C GLY A 112 -5.68 -20.10 13.44
N VAL A 113 -5.59 -19.12 12.52
CA VAL A 113 -6.56 -18.03 12.34
C VAL A 113 -7.14 -18.10 10.93
N PRO A 114 -8.43 -17.80 10.72
CA PRO A 114 -8.97 -17.70 9.36
C PRO A 114 -8.22 -16.68 8.50
N PRO A 115 -7.87 -16.99 7.23
CA PRO A 115 -7.11 -16.09 6.35
C PRO A 115 -7.70 -14.69 6.22
N ALA A 116 -9.03 -14.59 6.10
CA ALA A 116 -9.70 -13.30 6.00
C ALA A 116 -9.47 -12.41 7.23
N ARG A 117 -9.55 -12.98 8.43
CA ARG A 117 -9.29 -12.25 9.67
C ARG A 117 -7.82 -11.85 9.77
N TRP A 118 -6.92 -12.80 9.57
CA TRP A 118 -5.48 -12.54 9.56
C TRP A 118 -5.10 -11.39 8.62
N THR A 119 -5.59 -11.43 7.39
CA THR A 119 -5.35 -10.41 6.38
C THR A 119 -5.85 -9.04 6.82
N ARG A 120 -7.08 -8.95 7.33
CA ARG A 120 -7.66 -7.66 7.79
C ARG A 120 -6.92 -7.08 8.98
N ASP A 121 -6.55 -7.91 9.95
CA ASP A 121 -5.79 -7.49 11.12
C ASP A 121 -4.41 -6.94 10.73
N ASN A 122 -3.74 -7.60 9.77
CA ASN A 122 -2.45 -7.12 9.25
C ASN A 122 -2.58 -5.83 8.43
N ILE A 123 -3.61 -5.70 7.59
CA ILE A 123 -3.91 -4.45 6.86
C ILE A 123 -4.05 -3.30 7.87
N ALA A 124 -4.85 -3.48 8.90
CA ALA A 124 -5.06 -2.45 9.91
C ALA A 124 -3.75 -2.08 10.63
N ALA A 125 -2.95 -3.07 11.01
CA ALA A 125 -1.67 -2.84 11.68
C ALA A 125 -0.65 -2.12 10.77
N MET A 126 -0.50 -2.56 9.53
CA MET A 126 0.44 -1.95 8.57
C MET A 126 0.00 -0.53 8.20
N LYS A 127 -1.31 -0.31 8.02
CA LYS A 127 -1.86 1.03 7.77
C LYS A 127 -1.53 2.00 8.90
N ALA A 128 -1.75 1.57 10.15
CA ALA A 128 -1.39 2.37 11.32
C ALA A 128 0.11 2.71 11.36
N GLN A 129 0.99 1.77 11.00
CA GLN A 129 2.42 2.01 10.89
C GLN A 129 2.77 3.03 9.78
N MET A 130 2.13 2.94 8.60
CA MET A 130 2.34 3.90 7.52
C MET A 130 1.84 5.30 7.89
N GLN A 131 0.72 5.39 8.61
CA GLN A 131 0.19 6.66 9.11
C GLN A 131 1.12 7.27 10.16
N ALA A 132 1.67 6.46 11.07
CA ALA A 132 2.65 6.93 12.06
C ALA A 132 3.95 7.43 11.42
N LEU A 133 4.34 6.90 10.26
CA LEU A 133 5.46 7.42 9.46
C LEU A 133 5.12 8.74 8.75
N GLY A 134 3.87 9.19 8.80
CA GLY A 134 3.42 10.44 8.16
C GLY A 134 3.46 10.41 6.63
N LEU A 135 3.39 9.23 5.99
CA LEU A 135 3.43 9.10 4.54
C LEU A 135 2.21 9.74 3.87
N ALA A 136 2.44 10.45 2.78
CA ALA A 136 1.47 11.30 2.08
C ALA A 136 0.54 10.51 1.13
N PHE A 137 0.04 9.36 1.56
CA PHE A 137 -0.89 8.56 0.79
C PHE A 137 -2.29 9.19 0.76
N ASP A 138 -2.94 9.10 -0.38
CA ASP A 138 -4.38 9.37 -0.50
C ASP A 138 -5.17 8.14 -0.06
N TRP A 139 -5.50 8.07 1.22
CA TRP A 139 -6.26 6.95 1.79
C TRP A 139 -7.70 6.85 1.28
N SER A 140 -8.23 7.87 0.60
CA SER A 140 -9.54 7.79 -0.06
C SER A 140 -9.50 6.89 -1.32
N ARG A 141 -8.31 6.61 -1.82
CA ARG A 141 -8.03 5.73 -2.96
C ARG A 141 -7.44 4.38 -2.53
N GLU A 142 -7.63 3.99 -1.27
CA GLU A 142 -7.20 2.70 -0.74
C GLU A 142 -7.94 1.55 -1.41
N VAL A 143 -7.22 0.49 -1.77
CA VAL A 143 -7.78 -0.74 -2.36
C VAL A 143 -7.20 -1.98 -1.67
N ALA A 144 -7.98 -3.06 -1.63
CA ALA A 144 -7.48 -4.38 -1.26
C ALA A 144 -7.88 -5.39 -2.34
N THR A 145 -6.90 -6.12 -2.87
CA THR A 145 -7.15 -7.06 -3.98
C THR A 145 -8.11 -8.18 -3.63
N CYS A 146 -8.24 -8.50 -2.32
CA CYS A 146 -9.19 -9.48 -1.81
C CYS A 146 -10.64 -8.96 -1.66
N ASP A 147 -10.90 -7.69 -1.91
CA ASP A 147 -12.26 -7.16 -1.84
C ASP A 147 -13.06 -7.51 -3.09
N PRO A 148 -14.34 -7.91 -2.93
CA PRO A 148 -15.21 -8.19 -4.07
C PRO A 148 -15.34 -7.01 -5.05
N SER A 149 -15.30 -5.78 -4.54
CA SER A 149 -15.30 -4.56 -5.35
C SER A 149 -14.09 -4.46 -6.28
N TYR A 150 -12.95 -5.07 -5.90
CA TYR A 150 -11.74 -5.13 -6.70
C TYR A 150 -11.74 -6.36 -7.62
N TYR A 151 -11.81 -7.58 -7.09
CA TYR A 151 -11.60 -8.79 -7.89
C TYR A 151 -12.74 -9.12 -8.86
N LYS A 152 -13.93 -8.54 -8.70
CA LYS A 152 -15.00 -8.67 -9.71
C LYS A 152 -14.55 -8.28 -11.12
N TRP A 153 -13.62 -7.34 -11.24
CA TRP A 153 -13.09 -6.92 -12.53
C TRP A 153 -12.15 -7.96 -13.14
N ASN A 154 -11.40 -8.69 -12.32
CA ASN A 154 -10.60 -9.83 -12.79
C ASN A 154 -11.51 -10.95 -13.30
N GLN A 155 -12.61 -11.22 -12.59
CA GLN A 155 -13.62 -12.19 -13.02
C GLN A 155 -14.29 -11.78 -14.34
N TRP A 156 -14.67 -10.52 -14.45
CA TRP A 156 -15.25 -9.97 -15.67
C TRP A 156 -14.27 -10.07 -16.85
N PHE A 157 -13.01 -9.72 -16.64
CA PHE A 157 -11.98 -9.80 -17.67
C PHE A 157 -11.73 -11.25 -18.10
N PHE A 158 -11.68 -12.19 -17.15
CA PHE A 158 -11.57 -13.62 -17.46
C PHE A 158 -12.74 -14.09 -18.34
N LEU A 159 -13.97 -13.71 -18.04
CA LEU A 159 -15.14 -14.05 -18.86
C LEU A 159 -15.01 -13.49 -20.29
N LYS A 160 -14.48 -12.28 -20.46
CA LYS A 160 -14.24 -11.70 -21.77
C LYS A 160 -13.17 -12.47 -22.55
N MET A 161 -12.12 -12.93 -21.90
CA MET A 161 -11.11 -13.79 -22.52
C MET A 161 -11.69 -15.15 -22.93
N LEU A 162 -12.56 -15.74 -22.10
CA LEU A 162 -13.25 -16.99 -22.41
C LEU A 162 -14.19 -16.82 -23.61
N GLU A 163 -15.00 -15.78 -23.64
CA GLU A 163 -15.89 -15.44 -24.77
C GLU A 163 -15.12 -15.27 -26.07
N ALA A 164 -13.92 -14.66 -26.00
CA ALA A 164 -13.04 -14.44 -27.16
C ALA A 164 -12.23 -15.69 -27.57
N GLY A 165 -12.38 -16.82 -26.86
CA GLY A 165 -11.60 -18.05 -27.13
C GLY A 165 -10.11 -17.95 -26.76
N ILE A 166 -9.70 -16.93 -26.01
CA ILE A 166 -8.31 -16.77 -25.55
C ILE A 166 -8.04 -17.65 -24.35
N ALA A 167 -9.01 -17.77 -23.45
CA ALA A 167 -8.98 -18.68 -22.31
C ALA A 167 -9.78 -19.95 -22.63
N GLU A 168 -9.24 -21.11 -22.27
CA GLU A 168 -9.90 -22.39 -22.45
C GLU A 168 -9.64 -23.29 -21.22
N ARG A 169 -10.55 -24.21 -20.97
CA ARG A 169 -10.39 -25.22 -19.92
C ARG A 169 -9.62 -26.41 -20.44
N ARG A 170 -8.47 -26.70 -19.82
CA ARG A 170 -7.66 -27.88 -20.12
C ARG A 170 -7.31 -28.65 -18.85
N THR A 171 -7.05 -29.95 -19.00
CA THR A 171 -6.44 -30.76 -17.96
C THR A 171 -4.93 -30.73 -18.12
N GLN A 172 -4.20 -30.51 -17.02
CA GLN A 172 -2.74 -30.50 -16.99
C GLN A 172 -2.25 -31.25 -15.76
N VAL A 173 -1.10 -31.92 -15.91
CA VAL A 173 -0.38 -32.50 -14.77
C VAL A 173 0.22 -31.40 -13.92
N VAL A 174 0.05 -31.50 -12.61
CA VAL A 174 0.55 -30.55 -11.64
C VAL A 174 1.41 -31.25 -10.60
N ASN A 175 2.31 -30.51 -9.97
CA ASN A 175 3.07 -31.01 -8.84
C ASN A 175 2.20 -30.93 -7.58
N TRP A 176 1.79 -32.08 -7.06
CA TRP A 176 0.94 -32.15 -5.87
C TRP A 176 1.77 -32.53 -4.64
N ASP A 177 1.77 -31.68 -3.61
CA ASP A 177 2.38 -31.99 -2.32
C ASP A 177 1.33 -32.65 -1.41
N PRO A 178 1.50 -33.94 -1.07
CA PRO A 178 0.51 -34.67 -0.28
C PRO A 178 0.52 -34.30 1.21
N VAL A 179 1.61 -33.72 1.72
CA VAL A 179 1.75 -33.28 3.11
C VAL A 179 1.13 -31.91 3.31
N ASP A 180 1.50 -30.97 2.46
CA ASP A 180 0.95 -29.60 2.47
C ASP A 180 -0.43 -29.51 1.81
N GLN A 181 -0.90 -30.57 1.14
CA GLN A 181 -2.16 -30.65 0.41
C GLN A 181 -2.37 -29.47 -0.56
N THR A 182 -1.34 -29.14 -1.33
CA THR A 182 -1.33 -28.01 -2.24
C THR A 182 -0.63 -28.32 -3.55
N VAL A 183 -0.97 -27.56 -4.59
CA VAL A 183 -0.25 -27.57 -5.87
C VAL A 183 0.98 -26.67 -5.74
N LEU A 184 2.12 -27.16 -6.19
CA LEU A 184 3.39 -26.44 -6.21
C LEU A 184 3.73 -25.98 -7.62
N ALA A 185 4.25 -24.77 -7.74
CA ALA A 185 4.91 -24.31 -8.96
C ALA A 185 6.23 -25.09 -9.19
N ASN A 186 6.71 -25.13 -10.42
CA ASN A 186 7.93 -25.89 -10.75
C ASN A 186 9.15 -25.43 -9.92
N GLU A 187 9.24 -24.15 -9.62
CA GLU A 187 10.32 -23.57 -8.82
C GLU A 187 10.26 -23.98 -7.33
N GLN A 188 9.13 -24.53 -6.91
CA GLN A 188 8.89 -25.02 -5.54
C GLN A 188 9.16 -26.53 -5.42
N VAL A 189 9.62 -27.19 -6.49
CA VAL A 189 10.01 -28.58 -6.51
C VAL A 189 11.51 -28.69 -6.65
N ILE A 190 12.15 -29.25 -5.63
CA ILE A 190 13.60 -29.45 -5.58
C ILE A 190 13.87 -30.95 -5.55
N GLU A 191 14.55 -31.47 -6.58
CA GLU A 191 14.85 -32.91 -6.71
C GLU A 191 13.61 -33.82 -6.56
N GLY A 192 12.47 -33.42 -7.13
CA GLY A 192 11.21 -34.15 -7.07
C GLY A 192 10.50 -34.08 -5.71
N ARG A 193 10.90 -33.16 -4.84
CA ARG A 193 10.33 -32.97 -3.52
C ARG A 193 9.82 -31.54 -3.32
N GLY A 194 8.75 -31.41 -2.57
CA GLY A 194 8.24 -30.11 -2.16
C GLY A 194 9.27 -29.33 -1.33
N TRP A 195 9.57 -28.12 -1.73
CA TRP A 195 10.59 -27.26 -1.13
C TRP A 195 10.43 -27.01 0.38
N ARG A 196 9.20 -27.13 0.88
CA ARG A 196 8.83 -26.90 2.28
C ARG A 196 8.62 -28.19 3.06
N SER A 197 7.83 -29.12 2.51
CA SER A 197 7.47 -30.37 3.18
C SER A 197 8.57 -31.43 3.08
N GLY A 198 9.41 -31.38 2.04
CA GLY A 198 10.36 -32.42 1.69
C GLY A 198 9.72 -33.73 1.17
N ALA A 199 8.38 -33.76 1.03
CA ALA A 199 7.65 -34.92 0.50
C ALA A 199 7.90 -35.04 -1.01
N LEU A 200 7.79 -36.30 -1.52
CA LEU A 200 7.75 -36.52 -2.97
C LEU A 200 6.47 -35.94 -3.55
N VAL A 201 6.59 -35.27 -4.67
CA VAL A 201 5.50 -34.63 -5.41
C VAL A 201 5.29 -35.32 -6.75
#